data_bb6fa5351ba8f85ebdb5ab1475fe3c0b
#
_entry.id   bb6fa5351ba8f85ebdb5ab1475fe3c0b
#
_cell.length_a   1.000
_cell.length_b   1.000
_cell.length_c   1.000
_cell.angle_alpha   90.00
_cell.angle_beta   90.00
_cell.angle_gamma   90.00
#
_symmetry.space_group_name_H-M   'P 1'
#
loop_
_entity.id
_entity.type
_entity.pdbx_description
1 polymer ?
#
loop_
_entity_poly.entity_id
_entity_poly.type
_entity_poly.pdbx_seq_one_letter_code
_entity_poly.pdbx_strand_id
1 'polypeptide(L)'
;MQLDYTQLFIKFALGILTLIIQINVFGKSNLAPTTALDQLQNYVLGGIIGGLIYNPSITILQFFLVLIVWTLVVFILKFSRDHNNWIRGIIDGKTVQVIKNGKVLVGNCMKAGISANELMFKLRSRGIYSVEKIKNCIFEQNGQLTIIENDEANIRFPIISDGQANIDVLELIHKSEAWLQQQVEEAGYNSISDVFLGEYINGQLRLTGYSKGKR
;
A
#
# COMPACT_ATOMS: atom_id res chain seq x y z
N MET A 1 10.16 44.90 3.32
CA MET A 1 10.92 43.76 2.81
C MET A 1 10.29 43.39 1.45
N GLN A 2 10.95 43.76 0.36
CA GLN A 2 10.38 43.50 -0.98
C GLN A 2 10.54 42.02 -1.32
N LEU A 3 9.48 41.41 -1.83
CA LEU A 3 9.50 40.06 -2.39
C LEU A 3 10.36 40.09 -3.66
N ASP A 4 11.44 39.33 -3.67
CA ASP A 4 12.22 39.11 -4.89
C ASP A 4 11.50 38.03 -5.74
N TYR A 5 10.78 38.48 -6.77
CA TYR A 5 10.03 37.61 -7.67
C TYR A 5 10.92 36.62 -8.42
N THR A 6 12.20 36.96 -8.64
CA THR A 6 13.15 36.04 -9.29
C THR A 6 13.45 34.86 -8.36
N GLN A 7 13.73 35.12 -7.08
CA GLN A 7 13.92 34.06 -6.09
C GLN A 7 12.66 33.19 -5.94
N LEU A 8 11.48 33.83 -5.91
CA LEU A 8 10.22 33.14 -5.80
C LEU A 8 10.02 32.16 -6.98
N PHE A 9 10.22 32.63 -8.21
CA PHE A 9 10.10 31.80 -9.41
C PHE A 9 11.06 30.61 -9.41
N ILE A 10 12.33 30.83 -9.04
CA ILE A 10 13.33 29.76 -8.95
C ILE A 10 12.92 28.72 -7.89
N LYS A 11 12.44 29.14 -6.71
CA LYS A 11 11.97 28.22 -5.67
C LYS A 11 10.78 27.39 -6.15
N PHE A 12 9.81 28.00 -6.87
CA PHE A 12 8.71 27.25 -7.48
C PHE A 12 9.21 26.21 -8.48
N ALA A 13 10.11 26.59 -9.38
CA ALA A 13 10.68 25.68 -10.36
C ALA A 13 11.42 24.51 -9.70
N LEU A 14 12.21 24.77 -8.66
CA LEU A 14 12.89 23.73 -7.87
C LEU A 14 11.91 22.83 -7.12
N GLY A 15 10.84 23.39 -6.56
CA GLY A 15 9.79 22.62 -5.89
C GLY A 15 9.11 21.64 -6.85
N ILE A 16 8.70 22.10 -8.03
CA ILE A 16 8.08 21.25 -9.06
C ILE A 16 9.08 20.20 -9.55
N LEU A 17 10.32 20.58 -9.81
CA LEU A 17 11.36 19.64 -10.25
C LEU A 17 11.59 18.54 -9.21
N THR A 18 11.61 18.89 -7.92
CA THR A 18 11.74 17.91 -6.83
C THR A 18 10.56 16.92 -6.82
N LEU A 19 9.32 17.40 -7.00
CA LEU A 19 8.15 16.54 -7.11
C LEU A 19 8.28 15.56 -8.29
N ILE A 20 8.70 16.06 -9.46
CA ILE A 20 8.91 15.22 -10.65
C ILE A 20 9.96 14.14 -10.38
N ILE A 21 11.09 14.53 -9.77
CA ILE A 21 12.15 13.58 -9.41
C ILE A 21 11.63 12.53 -8.42
N GLN A 22 10.91 12.95 -7.39
CA GLN A 22 10.33 12.03 -6.41
C GLN A 22 9.35 11.05 -7.03
N ILE A 23 8.47 11.48 -7.94
CA ILE A 23 7.55 10.59 -8.66
C ILE A 23 8.33 9.56 -9.49
N ASN A 24 9.42 9.96 -10.13
CA ASN A 24 10.24 9.04 -10.93
C ASN A 24 11.06 8.07 -10.08
N VAL A 25 11.56 8.50 -8.92
CA VAL A 25 12.39 7.68 -8.02
C VAL A 25 11.54 6.74 -7.17
N PHE A 26 10.44 7.25 -6.60
CA PHE A 26 9.60 6.49 -5.65
C PHE A 26 8.41 5.80 -6.32
N GLY A 27 8.25 5.98 -7.63
CA GLY A 27 7.16 5.39 -8.39
C GLY A 27 5.87 6.20 -8.38
N LYS A 28 4.90 5.74 -9.18
CA LYS A 28 3.62 6.43 -9.42
C LYS A 28 2.66 6.41 -8.21
N SER A 29 2.99 5.70 -7.14
CA SER A 29 2.21 5.69 -5.90
C SER A 29 2.05 7.09 -5.28
N ASN A 30 3.01 7.99 -5.53
CA ASN A 30 2.89 9.39 -5.09
C ASN A 30 1.74 10.17 -5.78
N LEU A 31 1.33 9.76 -6.98
CA LEU A 31 0.21 10.39 -7.72
C LEU A 31 -1.15 9.91 -7.22
N ALA A 32 -1.23 8.64 -6.79
CA ALA A 32 -2.43 8.04 -6.21
C ALA A 32 -2.00 7.31 -4.94
N PRO A 33 -1.87 8.03 -3.81
CA PRO A 33 -1.35 7.46 -2.57
C PRO A 33 -2.24 6.32 -2.09
N THR A 34 -1.66 5.15 -1.97
CA THR A 34 -2.33 3.92 -1.49
C THR A 34 -1.99 3.62 -0.04
N THR A 35 -0.92 4.22 0.49
CA THR A 35 -0.50 4.05 1.88
C THR A 35 -0.58 5.37 2.66
N ALA A 36 -0.66 5.26 4.00
CA ALA A 36 -0.62 6.41 4.88
C ALA A 36 0.69 7.21 4.74
N LEU A 37 1.81 6.51 4.54
CA LEU A 37 3.12 7.14 4.33
C LEU A 37 3.14 8.00 3.07
N ASP A 38 2.56 7.52 1.95
CA ASP A 38 2.52 8.28 0.70
C ASP A 38 1.69 9.56 0.85
N GLN A 39 0.57 9.49 1.57
CA GLN A 39 -0.26 10.67 1.86
C GLN A 39 0.47 11.68 2.74
N LEU A 40 1.07 11.21 3.84
CA LEU A 40 1.81 12.03 4.77
C LEU A 40 2.98 12.74 4.07
N GLN A 41 3.72 12.03 3.24
CA GLN A 41 4.82 12.56 2.44
C GLN A 41 4.36 13.75 1.58
N ASN A 42 3.23 13.62 0.88
CA ASN A 42 2.70 14.66 0.01
C ASN A 42 2.26 15.90 0.81
N TYR A 43 1.60 15.71 1.95
CA TYR A 43 1.18 16.82 2.80
C TYR A 43 2.36 17.58 3.41
N VAL A 44 3.35 16.85 3.93
CA VAL A 44 4.54 17.48 4.54
C VAL A 44 5.37 18.20 3.48
N LEU A 45 5.57 17.59 2.31
CA LEU A 45 6.30 18.25 1.22
C LEU A 45 5.60 19.51 0.74
N GLY A 46 4.27 19.46 0.58
CA GLY A 46 3.47 20.65 0.26
C GLY A 46 3.59 21.74 1.33
N GLY A 47 3.59 21.37 2.61
CA GLY A 47 3.81 22.27 3.74
C GLY A 47 5.21 22.90 3.74
N ILE A 48 6.25 22.11 3.48
CA ILE A 48 7.64 22.58 3.36
C ILE A 48 7.77 23.59 2.22
N ILE A 49 7.31 23.20 1.02
CA ILE A 49 7.36 24.10 -0.14
C ILE A 49 6.57 25.37 0.12
N GLY A 50 5.30 25.26 0.57
CA GLY A 50 4.44 26.41 0.83
C GLY A 50 4.98 27.35 1.91
N GLY A 51 5.55 26.79 2.98
CA GLY A 51 6.10 27.58 4.10
C GLY A 51 7.39 28.30 3.76
N LEU A 52 8.24 27.69 2.94
CA LEU A 52 9.57 28.27 2.65
C LEU A 52 9.60 29.16 1.40
N ILE A 53 8.66 28.95 0.48
CA ILE A 53 8.72 29.60 -0.84
C ILE A 53 8.57 31.11 -0.74
N TYR A 54 7.68 31.60 0.13
CA TYR A 54 7.42 33.02 0.34
C TYR A 54 8.35 33.69 1.34
N ASN A 55 9.22 32.93 2.01
CA ASN A 55 10.14 33.49 2.98
C ASN A 55 11.40 34.05 2.29
N PRO A 56 11.57 35.39 2.27
CA PRO A 56 12.73 36.02 1.61
C PRO A 56 14.03 35.83 2.38
N SER A 57 13.99 35.45 3.65
CA SER A 57 15.18 35.15 4.46
C SER A 57 15.79 33.81 4.12
N ILE A 58 15.05 32.92 3.46
CA ILE A 58 15.53 31.61 3.02
C ILE A 58 16.13 31.78 1.63
N THR A 59 17.43 31.53 1.49
CA THR A 59 18.10 31.56 0.20
C THR A 59 17.67 30.39 -0.69
N ILE A 60 17.89 30.48 -2.01
CA ILE A 60 17.63 29.39 -2.96
C ILE A 60 18.40 28.15 -2.56
N LEU A 61 19.66 28.27 -2.14
CA LEU A 61 20.49 27.15 -1.70
C LEU A 61 19.91 26.46 -0.45
N GLN A 62 19.49 27.23 0.54
CA GLN A 62 18.85 26.68 1.74
C GLN A 62 17.55 25.95 1.41
N PHE A 63 16.71 26.52 0.55
CA PHE A 63 15.49 25.87 0.07
C PHE A 63 15.80 24.52 -0.61
N PHE A 64 16.77 24.52 -1.52
CA PHE A 64 17.21 23.31 -2.23
C PHE A 64 17.74 22.23 -1.26
N LEU A 65 18.58 22.61 -0.29
CA LEU A 65 19.09 21.70 0.73
C LEU A 65 17.97 21.08 1.57
N VAL A 66 16.95 21.85 1.96
CA VAL A 66 15.79 21.32 2.68
C VAL A 66 15.05 20.27 1.86
N LEU A 67 14.86 20.52 0.55
CA LEU A 67 14.21 19.55 -0.34
C LEU A 67 15.03 18.26 -0.51
N ILE A 68 16.37 18.37 -0.57
CA ILE A 68 17.26 17.20 -0.62
C ILE A 68 17.16 16.39 0.67
N VAL A 69 17.27 17.05 1.82
CA VAL A 69 17.18 16.37 3.13
C VAL A 69 15.82 15.68 3.27
N TRP A 70 14.74 16.34 2.91
CA TRP A 70 13.41 15.73 2.92
C TRP A 70 13.33 14.50 2.02
N THR A 71 13.80 14.60 0.78
CA THR A 71 13.82 13.50 -0.18
C THR A 71 14.61 12.30 0.34
N LEU A 72 15.75 12.57 0.99
CA LEU A 72 16.60 11.54 1.60
C LEU A 72 15.88 10.84 2.78
N VAL A 73 15.22 11.60 3.65
CA VAL A 73 14.42 11.03 4.76
C VAL A 73 13.33 10.11 4.23
N VAL A 74 12.58 10.56 3.23
CA VAL A 74 11.52 9.75 2.60
C VAL A 74 12.10 8.50 1.95
N PHE A 75 13.24 8.62 1.27
CA PHE A 75 13.93 7.48 0.66
C PHE A 75 14.31 6.44 1.71
N ILE A 76 14.93 6.85 2.82
CA ILE A 76 15.32 5.95 3.92
C ILE A 76 14.08 5.26 4.50
N LEU A 77 12.99 6.00 4.73
CA LEU A 77 11.75 5.42 5.27
C LEU A 77 11.14 4.39 4.31
N LYS A 78 11.02 4.71 3.02
CA LYS A 78 10.49 3.77 2.01
C LYS A 78 11.38 2.54 1.86
N PHE A 79 12.69 2.74 1.76
CA PHE A 79 13.65 1.64 1.68
C PHE A 79 13.56 0.72 2.91
N SER A 80 13.51 1.28 4.12
CA SER A 80 13.38 0.52 5.37
C SER A 80 12.06 -0.23 5.43
N ARG A 81 10.95 0.39 5.01
CA ARG A 81 9.63 -0.23 4.94
C ARG A 81 9.61 -1.43 3.99
N ASP A 82 10.21 -1.29 2.81
CA ASP A 82 10.16 -2.32 1.76
C ASP A 82 11.07 -3.52 2.09
N HIS A 83 12.10 -3.32 2.90
CA HIS A 83 13.04 -4.38 3.29
C HIS A 83 12.79 -4.96 4.69
N ASN A 84 11.83 -4.42 5.46
CA ASN A 84 11.60 -4.88 6.83
C ASN A 84 10.10 -4.93 7.16
N ASN A 85 9.57 -6.15 7.34
CA ASN A 85 8.16 -6.39 7.65
C ASN A 85 7.72 -5.78 8.99
N TRP A 86 8.61 -5.68 9.97
CA TRP A 86 8.31 -5.07 11.26
C TRP A 86 8.12 -3.55 11.09
N ILE A 87 9.00 -2.90 10.33
CA ILE A 87 8.90 -1.46 10.00
C ILE A 87 7.65 -1.20 9.16
N ARG A 88 7.36 -2.07 8.17
CA ARG A 88 6.12 -2.00 7.37
C ARG A 88 4.89 -2.05 8.28
N GLY A 89 4.84 -2.96 9.24
CA GLY A 89 3.72 -3.07 10.19
C GLY A 89 3.53 -1.85 11.09
N ILE A 90 4.60 -1.11 11.40
CA ILE A 90 4.53 0.14 12.18
C ILE A 90 4.06 1.31 11.29
N ILE A 91 4.63 1.45 10.10
CA ILE A 91 4.38 2.61 9.22
C ILE A 91 3.00 2.51 8.58
N ASP A 92 2.71 1.37 7.96
CA ASP A 92 1.47 1.18 7.21
C ASP A 92 0.31 0.66 8.09
N GLY A 93 0.62 0.07 9.25
CA GLY A 93 -0.34 -0.63 10.10
C GLY A 93 -0.54 -2.08 9.62
N LYS A 94 -1.51 -2.77 10.22
CA LYS A 94 -1.88 -4.14 9.86
C LYS A 94 -3.27 -4.16 9.25
N THR A 95 -3.44 -4.96 8.22
CA THR A 95 -4.76 -5.32 7.71
C THR A 95 -5.52 -6.11 8.78
N VAL A 96 -6.82 -5.87 8.92
CA VAL A 96 -7.65 -6.49 9.96
C VAL A 96 -8.87 -7.14 9.34
N GLN A 97 -9.04 -8.44 9.53
CA GLN A 97 -10.26 -9.14 9.14
C GLN A 97 -11.43 -8.68 10.00
N VAL A 98 -12.46 -8.09 9.39
CA VAL A 98 -13.63 -7.53 10.10
C VAL A 98 -14.90 -8.34 9.92
N ILE A 99 -14.99 -9.19 8.86
CA ILE A 99 -16.09 -10.14 8.66
C ILE A 99 -15.49 -11.48 8.23
N LYS A 100 -16.01 -12.58 8.81
CA LYS A 100 -15.68 -13.97 8.44
C LYS A 100 -16.96 -14.80 8.39
N ASN A 101 -17.21 -15.47 7.25
CA ASN A 101 -18.38 -16.36 7.04
C ASN A 101 -19.72 -15.72 7.47
N GLY A 102 -19.99 -14.51 7.00
CA GLY A 102 -21.23 -13.80 7.29
C GLY A 102 -21.33 -13.20 8.69
N LYS A 103 -20.28 -13.27 9.51
CA LYS A 103 -20.28 -12.77 10.89
C LYS A 103 -19.29 -11.63 11.07
N VAL A 104 -19.77 -10.53 11.68
CA VAL A 104 -18.90 -9.38 12.03
C VAL A 104 -18.01 -9.76 13.21
N LEU A 105 -16.71 -9.57 13.08
CA LEU A 105 -15.73 -9.74 14.13
C LEU A 105 -15.60 -8.45 14.93
N VAL A 106 -16.53 -8.22 15.86
CA VAL A 106 -16.66 -6.95 16.62
C VAL A 106 -15.35 -6.54 17.28
N GLY A 107 -14.64 -7.49 17.93
CA GLY A 107 -13.35 -7.20 18.57
C GLY A 107 -12.29 -6.70 17.60
N ASN A 108 -12.31 -7.19 16.36
CA ASN A 108 -11.42 -6.74 15.31
C ASN A 108 -11.82 -5.36 14.76
N CYS A 109 -13.12 -5.11 14.60
CA CYS A 109 -13.64 -3.79 14.24
C CYS A 109 -13.21 -2.71 15.24
N MET A 110 -13.33 -3.01 16.54
CA MET A 110 -12.90 -2.10 17.60
C MET A 110 -11.38 -1.83 17.56
N LYS A 111 -10.57 -2.86 17.34
CA LYS A 111 -9.10 -2.71 17.20
C LYS A 111 -8.72 -1.87 15.98
N ALA A 112 -9.47 -2.02 14.90
CA ALA A 112 -9.27 -1.26 13.66
C ALA A 112 -9.87 0.15 13.70
N GLY A 113 -10.62 0.50 14.77
CA GLY A 113 -11.27 1.81 14.92
C GLY A 113 -12.45 2.03 13.98
N ILE A 114 -13.00 0.96 13.37
CA ILE A 114 -14.15 1.06 12.47
C ILE A 114 -15.46 0.84 13.24
N SER A 115 -16.38 1.79 13.13
CA SER A 115 -17.72 1.69 13.71
C SER A 115 -18.65 0.82 12.84
N ALA A 116 -19.74 0.30 13.45
CA ALA A 116 -20.74 -0.46 12.71
C ALA A 116 -21.37 0.38 11.57
N ASN A 117 -21.62 1.67 11.81
CA ASN A 117 -22.17 2.57 10.80
C ASN A 117 -21.20 2.78 9.62
N GLU A 118 -19.92 2.95 9.90
CA GLU A 118 -18.89 3.11 8.88
C GLU A 118 -18.71 1.81 8.07
N LEU A 119 -18.65 0.66 8.75
CA LEU A 119 -18.59 -0.66 8.09
C LEU A 119 -19.76 -0.83 7.13
N MET A 120 -21.00 -0.62 7.61
CA MET A 120 -22.19 -0.76 6.79
C MET A 120 -22.26 0.29 5.66
N PHE A 121 -21.79 1.52 5.88
CA PHE A 121 -21.68 2.52 4.83
C PHE A 121 -20.73 2.07 3.72
N LYS A 122 -19.53 1.60 4.09
CA LYS A 122 -18.53 1.10 3.12
C LYS A 122 -19.01 -0.13 2.35
N LEU A 123 -19.80 -1.02 2.97
CA LEU A 123 -20.42 -2.17 2.30
C LEU A 123 -21.48 -1.72 1.29
N ARG A 124 -22.38 -0.83 1.71
CA ARG A 124 -23.46 -0.32 0.84
C ARG A 124 -22.91 0.47 -0.36
N SER A 125 -21.84 1.23 -0.18
CA SER A 125 -21.20 1.94 -1.29
C SER A 125 -20.65 1.01 -2.38
N ARG A 126 -20.51 -0.31 -2.06
CA ARG A 126 -20.13 -1.37 -3.00
C ARG A 126 -21.31 -2.26 -3.41
N GLY A 127 -22.56 -1.87 -3.09
CA GLY A 127 -23.77 -2.61 -3.43
C GLY A 127 -24.07 -3.80 -2.53
N ILE A 128 -23.34 -3.95 -1.41
CA ILE A 128 -23.54 -5.06 -0.48
C ILE A 128 -24.39 -4.58 0.69
N TYR A 129 -25.60 -5.16 0.82
CA TYR A 129 -26.60 -4.77 1.81
C TYR A 129 -26.73 -5.77 2.97
N SER A 130 -26.17 -6.99 2.85
CA SER A 130 -26.20 -8.01 3.88
C SER A 130 -24.80 -8.55 4.15
N VAL A 131 -24.43 -8.60 5.42
CA VAL A 131 -23.18 -9.19 5.90
C VAL A 131 -23.11 -10.69 5.62
N GLU A 132 -24.26 -11.38 5.61
CA GLU A 132 -24.36 -12.83 5.39
C GLU A 132 -23.85 -13.29 4.03
N LYS A 133 -23.86 -12.39 3.02
CA LYS A 133 -23.31 -12.66 1.69
C LYS A 133 -21.79 -12.63 1.62
N ILE A 134 -21.13 -12.17 2.69
CA ILE A 134 -19.69 -11.95 2.73
C ILE A 134 -19.02 -13.18 3.36
N LYS A 135 -18.17 -13.86 2.58
CA LYS A 135 -17.30 -14.92 3.07
C LYS A 135 -16.14 -14.36 3.89
N ASN A 136 -15.49 -13.31 3.38
CA ASN A 136 -14.40 -12.64 4.06
C ASN A 136 -14.40 -11.13 3.76
N CYS A 137 -14.10 -10.32 4.76
CA CYS A 137 -13.90 -8.88 4.57
C CYS A 137 -12.72 -8.42 5.41
N ILE A 138 -11.76 -7.83 4.73
CA ILE A 138 -10.53 -7.30 5.32
C ILE A 138 -10.60 -5.76 5.27
N PHE A 139 -10.34 -5.12 6.39
CA PHE A 139 -10.15 -3.69 6.49
C PHE A 139 -8.68 -3.37 6.22
N GLU A 140 -8.44 -2.72 5.11
CA GLU A 140 -7.10 -2.41 4.62
C GLU A 140 -6.48 -1.20 5.34
N GLN A 141 -5.18 -1.07 5.24
CA GLN A 141 -4.39 0.02 5.84
C GLN A 141 -4.83 1.42 5.36
N ASN A 142 -5.32 1.53 4.13
CA ASN A 142 -5.84 2.78 3.54
C ASN A 142 -7.31 3.07 3.90
N GLY A 143 -7.88 2.28 4.82
CA GLY A 143 -9.27 2.41 5.25
C GLY A 143 -10.30 1.87 4.26
N GLN A 144 -9.89 1.18 3.21
CA GLN A 144 -10.80 0.50 2.29
C GLN A 144 -11.17 -0.90 2.78
N LEU A 145 -12.24 -1.47 2.20
CA LEU A 145 -12.62 -2.86 2.43
C LEU A 145 -12.25 -3.72 1.23
N THR A 146 -11.56 -4.81 1.48
CA THR A 146 -11.36 -5.91 0.54
C THR A 146 -12.39 -6.99 0.87
N ILE A 147 -13.31 -7.28 -0.05
CA ILE A 147 -14.49 -8.12 0.22
C ILE A 147 -14.48 -9.32 -0.71
N ILE A 148 -14.76 -10.51 -0.14
CA ILE A 148 -15.00 -11.76 -0.85
C ILE A 148 -16.43 -12.20 -0.52
N GLU A 149 -17.26 -12.34 -1.54
CA GLU A 149 -18.65 -12.82 -1.38
C GLU A 149 -18.73 -14.35 -1.44
N ASN A 150 -19.81 -14.91 -0.86
CA ASN A 150 -20.01 -16.37 -0.78
C ASN A 150 -20.16 -17.03 -2.16
N ASP A 151 -20.69 -16.30 -3.15
CA ASP A 151 -21.00 -16.81 -4.48
C ASP A 151 -19.83 -16.60 -5.49
N GLU A 152 -18.70 -16.04 -5.04
CA GLU A 152 -17.53 -15.92 -5.89
C GLU A 152 -16.82 -17.25 -6.03
N ALA A 153 -17.14 -17.98 -7.12
CA ALA A 153 -16.49 -19.22 -7.49
C ALA A 153 -14.99 -19.06 -7.81
N ASN A 154 -14.58 -17.84 -8.12
CA ASN A 154 -13.20 -17.48 -8.41
C ASN A 154 -12.64 -16.59 -7.32
N ILE A 155 -11.62 -17.06 -6.63
CA ILE A 155 -10.88 -16.24 -5.68
C ILE A 155 -10.09 -15.21 -6.48
N ARG A 156 -10.47 -13.92 -6.35
CA ARG A 156 -9.83 -12.80 -7.06
C ARG A 156 -8.58 -12.27 -6.35
N PHE A 157 -8.15 -12.93 -5.27
CA PHE A 157 -7.00 -12.50 -4.48
C PHE A 157 -5.82 -13.38 -4.79
N PRO A 158 -4.63 -12.80 -4.95
CA PRO A 158 -3.43 -13.58 -5.17
C PRO A 158 -3.12 -14.44 -3.95
N ILE A 159 -2.76 -15.69 -4.21
CA ILE A 159 -2.29 -16.64 -3.20
C ILE A 159 -0.82 -16.40 -2.86
N ILE A 160 -0.07 -15.79 -3.80
CA ILE A 160 1.30 -15.30 -3.60
C ILE A 160 1.36 -13.85 -4.11
N SER A 161 1.92 -12.97 -3.30
CA SER A 161 2.22 -11.58 -3.67
C SER A 161 3.62 -11.22 -3.20
N ASP A 162 4.45 -10.69 -4.09
CA ASP A 162 5.81 -10.22 -3.77
C ASP A 162 6.66 -11.28 -3.06
N GLY A 163 6.53 -12.56 -3.44
CA GLY A 163 7.27 -13.66 -2.84
C GLY A 163 6.74 -14.13 -1.48
N GLN A 164 5.56 -13.69 -1.06
CA GLN A 164 4.94 -14.07 0.22
C GLN A 164 3.61 -14.77 -0.01
N ALA A 165 3.40 -15.88 0.73
CA ALA A 165 2.12 -16.59 0.73
C ALA A 165 1.04 -15.78 1.47
N ASN A 166 -0.16 -15.72 0.90
CA ASN A 166 -1.33 -15.16 1.54
C ASN A 166 -2.08 -16.26 2.31
N ILE A 167 -1.82 -16.33 3.61
CA ILE A 167 -2.37 -17.37 4.49
C ILE A 167 -3.90 -17.33 4.51
N ASP A 168 -4.50 -16.13 4.52
CA ASP A 168 -5.96 -15.98 4.53
C ASP A 168 -6.59 -16.57 3.27
N VAL A 169 -5.94 -16.39 2.11
CA VAL A 169 -6.40 -16.98 0.85
C VAL A 169 -6.20 -18.49 0.83
N LEU A 170 -5.09 -18.99 1.39
CA LEU A 170 -4.86 -20.45 1.53
C LEU A 170 -5.95 -21.11 2.41
N GLU A 171 -6.30 -20.49 3.54
CA GLU A 171 -7.41 -20.96 4.36
C GLU A 171 -8.74 -20.99 3.61
N LEU A 172 -9.01 -19.96 2.78
CA LEU A 172 -10.21 -19.87 1.96
C LEU A 172 -10.36 -21.04 0.97
N ILE A 173 -9.25 -21.48 0.39
CA ILE A 173 -9.24 -22.60 -0.57
C ILE A 173 -9.00 -23.95 0.10
N HIS A 174 -8.94 -23.99 1.44
CA HIS A 174 -8.66 -25.20 2.23
C HIS A 174 -7.32 -25.86 1.85
N LYS A 175 -6.28 -25.05 1.61
CA LYS A 175 -4.92 -25.51 1.30
C LYS A 175 -3.95 -25.00 2.36
N SER A 176 -2.83 -25.72 2.49
CA SER A 176 -1.73 -25.36 3.39
C SER A 176 -0.61 -24.63 2.66
N GLU A 177 0.24 -23.95 3.39
CA GLU A 177 1.46 -23.37 2.83
C GLU A 177 2.42 -24.45 2.28
N ALA A 178 2.47 -25.63 2.90
CA ALA A 178 3.23 -26.77 2.40
C ALA A 178 2.73 -27.23 1.03
N TRP A 179 1.40 -27.26 0.82
CA TRP A 179 0.83 -27.55 -0.50
C TRP A 179 1.25 -26.48 -1.52
N LEU A 180 1.22 -25.20 -1.14
CA LEU A 180 1.61 -24.12 -2.03
C LEU A 180 3.08 -24.20 -2.42
N GLN A 181 3.97 -24.50 -1.48
CA GLN A 181 5.40 -24.69 -1.72
C GLN A 181 5.64 -25.83 -2.73
N GLN A 182 4.95 -26.96 -2.53
CA GLN A 182 5.03 -28.09 -3.48
C GLN A 182 4.60 -27.69 -4.90
N GLN A 183 3.48 -26.95 -5.04
CA GLN A 183 2.99 -26.50 -6.36
C GLN A 183 3.94 -25.51 -7.03
N VAL A 184 4.61 -24.68 -6.26
CA VAL A 184 5.63 -23.73 -6.73
C VAL A 184 6.85 -24.49 -7.27
N GLU A 185 7.29 -25.54 -6.56
CA GLU A 185 8.40 -26.40 -6.98
C GLU A 185 8.05 -27.22 -8.23
N GLU A 186 6.83 -27.78 -8.32
CA GLU A 186 6.32 -28.47 -9.50
C GLU A 186 6.26 -27.57 -10.74
N ALA A 187 6.04 -26.27 -10.54
CA ALA A 187 6.06 -25.25 -11.58
C ALA A 187 7.48 -24.78 -12.00
N GLY A 188 8.53 -25.31 -11.34
CA GLY A 188 9.93 -25.03 -11.68
C GLY A 188 10.55 -23.83 -10.96
N TYR A 189 9.95 -23.33 -9.90
CA TYR A 189 10.53 -22.32 -9.00
C TYR A 189 11.17 -23.00 -7.79
N ASN A 190 12.23 -22.41 -7.21
CA ASN A 190 12.89 -23.01 -6.04
C ASN A 190 12.09 -22.76 -4.74
N SER A 191 11.40 -21.64 -4.65
CA SER A 191 10.64 -21.28 -3.46
C SER A 191 9.53 -20.26 -3.77
N ILE A 192 8.61 -20.07 -2.84
CA ILE A 192 7.56 -19.05 -2.91
C ILE A 192 8.15 -17.64 -3.13
N SER A 193 9.33 -17.37 -2.56
CA SER A 193 10.02 -16.08 -2.71
C SER A 193 10.46 -15.75 -4.15
N ASP A 194 10.53 -16.74 -5.03
CA ASP A 194 10.88 -16.53 -6.45
C ASP A 194 9.66 -16.12 -7.31
N VAL A 195 8.47 -16.16 -6.72
CA VAL A 195 7.22 -15.85 -7.40
C VAL A 195 6.76 -14.44 -7.07
N PHE A 196 6.62 -13.61 -8.10
CA PHE A 196 6.09 -12.25 -7.96
C PHE A 196 4.58 -12.24 -7.70
N LEU A 197 3.84 -13.06 -8.49
CA LEU A 197 2.38 -13.15 -8.39
C LEU A 197 1.96 -14.61 -8.57
N GLY A 198 1.15 -15.12 -7.65
CA GLY A 198 0.48 -16.41 -7.75
C GLY A 198 -1.02 -16.24 -7.65
N GLU A 199 -1.77 -16.69 -8.65
CA GLU A 199 -3.22 -16.61 -8.72
C GLU A 199 -3.82 -18.03 -8.75
N TYR A 200 -4.90 -18.22 -7.98
CA TYR A 200 -5.63 -19.49 -7.98
C TYR A 200 -6.99 -19.30 -8.66
N ILE A 201 -7.11 -19.77 -9.91
CA ILE A 201 -8.28 -19.54 -10.75
C ILE A 201 -8.82 -20.89 -11.25
N ASN A 202 -10.10 -21.16 -11.00
CA ASN A 202 -10.78 -22.37 -11.43
C ASN A 202 -10.07 -23.68 -11.02
N GLY A 203 -9.49 -23.71 -9.83
CA GLY A 203 -8.76 -24.88 -9.33
C GLY A 203 -7.32 -25.01 -9.85
N GLN A 204 -6.85 -24.07 -10.64
CA GLN A 204 -5.50 -24.05 -11.19
C GLN A 204 -4.67 -22.90 -10.63
N LEU A 205 -3.44 -23.20 -10.28
CA LEU A 205 -2.45 -22.21 -9.84
C LEU A 205 -1.72 -21.65 -11.06
N ARG A 206 -1.75 -20.32 -11.21
CA ARG A 206 -0.98 -19.57 -12.20
C ARG A 206 0.11 -18.79 -11.49
N LEU A 207 1.37 -19.02 -11.88
CA LEU A 207 2.52 -18.39 -11.26
C LEU A 207 3.25 -17.48 -12.25
N THR A 208 3.60 -16.29 -11.78
CA THR A 208 4.45 -15.34 -12.49
C THR A 208 5.67 -15.07 -11.62
N GLY A 209 6.83 -15.51 -12.05
CA GLY A 209 8.10 -15.29 -11.36
C GLY A 209 8.67 -13.91 -11.59
N TYR A 210 9.63 -13.51 -10.75
CA TYR A 210 10.44 -12.34 -11.04
C TYR A 210 11.24 -12.55 -12.34
N SER A 211 11.33 -11.49 -13.16
CA SER A 211 12.16 -11.56 -14.37
C SER A 211 13.62 -11.75 -13.97
N LYS A 212 14.33 -12.68 -14.61
CA LYS A 212 15.77 -12.89 -14.42
C LYS A 212 16.50 -11.59 -14.77
N GLY A 213 16.81 -10.77 -13.77
CA GLY A 213 17.58 -9.55 -13.97
C GLY A 213 17.26 -8.35 -13.07
N LYS A 214 16.33 -8.47 -12.11
CA LYS A 214 16.06 -7.41 -11.12
C LYS A 214 15.90 -8.02 -9.72
N ARG A 215 16.98 -8.16 -9.04
CA ARG A 215 17.13 -8.10 -7.59
C ARG A 215 18.13 -7.02 -7.26
#